data_3c4ecbbc18b98bedaf54adde3b206d5d
#
_entry.id   3c4ecbbc18b98bedaf54adde3b206d5d
#
_cell.length_a   1.000
_cell.length_b   1.000
_cell.length_c   1.000
_cell.angle_alpha   90.00
_cell.angle_beta   90.00
_cell.angle_gamma   90.00
#
_symmetry.space_group_name_H-M   'P 1'
#
loop_
_entity.id
_entity.type
_entity.pdbx_description
1 polymer ?
#
loop_
_entity_poly.entity_id
_entity_poly.type
_entity_poly.pdbx_seq_one_letter_code
_entity_poly.pdbx_strand_id
1 'polypeptide(L)'
;MAPPASKWGALSTPLSQPVLEVIDGLGFAKMTPVQAATIPLLLSYKDVAAEAVTGSGKTLAFVVPLLELLLKRQKSSAWKKHEIGAIIVSPTRELATQIDEVLSEFLEHKALSSFRKKLLIGGNSVEDDVISIMKEGSHILIATPGRLQDLFERKGDLNLAAKVKSLELLVLDEADRLLDLGFEATINTILAYLPRQRRTGLFSATQTKEVKDLMRAGLRNPVLVSVREKASTSTPKKLQNFYVIVEPQHKLAALFEFIRSREIKKAMLFFPTCACVEYWSIALSALVKPMAVMALHGKMKSQRFKILKKFRAADSALLLCTDVLARGIDIPEVDWVLQWDPPSNAAAFVHRVGRTARQGSDGNALIMLLPSEDAYVEFLTRNQNVSLKQLKLQTDESVADSTLATLHRLQQEDRATFDKANRAFVSHVQAYSKHECNLILRVKDLDLGKVATSYGLLQLPRMPEMKPHFAESFKGPDSAVDVWTLRYKDKQKQASFESKMKLYNETGEWKGKKKLIRKKSIPWELATKAREERKEIRKKRKEQKQKRKAAVEAGEAPPAVKRKRNKFTQKELDELANDIRMLKKLKKKKITEKECDDEMGLDEDALSDASD
;
A
#
# COMPACT_ATOMS: atom_id res chain seq x y z
N MET A 1 -15.75 -21.33 20.39
CA MET A 1 -14.38 -21.92 20.32
C MET A 1 -14.22 -22.61 18.97
N ALA A 2 -13.13 -22.40 18.27
CA ALA A 2 -12.86 -23.14 17.02
C ALA A 2 -12.54 -24.60 17.37
N PRO A 3 -13.04 -25.58 16.60
CA PRO A 3 -12.73 -26.98 16.80
C PRO A 3 -11.22 -27.24 16.60
N PRO A 4 -10.66 -28.27 17.25
CA PRO A 4 -9.27 -28.65 17.00
C PRO A 4 -9.06 -29.10 15.55
N ALA A 5 -7.80 -29.13 15.09
CA ALA A 5 -7.45 -29.63 13.77
C ALA A 5 -8.04 -31.04 13.54
N SER A 6 -8.87 -31.16 12.53
CA SER A 6 -9.61 -32.42 12.22
C SER A 6 -9.32 -32.87 10.80
N LYS A 7 -9.55 -34.17 10.51
CA LYS A 7 -9.44 -34.70 9.14
C LYS A 7 -10.52 -34.06 8.24
N TRP A 8 -10.25 -33.89 6.96
CA TRP A 8 -11.19 -33.31 5.98
C TRP A 8 -12.52 -34.08 5.89
N GLY A 9 -12.50 -35.40 6.08
CA GLY A 9 -13.70 -36.22 6.12
C GLY A 9 -14.56 -36.08 7.39
N ALA A 10 -14.12 -35.33 8.40
CA ALA A 10 -14.89 -35.11 9.65
C ALA A 10 -15.88 -33.93 9.56
N LEU A 11 -15.99 -33.30 8.40
CA LEU A 11 -16.93 -32.21 8.19
C LEU A 11 -18.38 -32.71 8.19
N SER A 12 -19.27 -31.96 8.83
CA SER A 12 -20.73 -32.25 8.83
C SER A 12 -21.36 -32.22 7.43
N THR A 13 -20.79 -31.43 6.53
CA THR A 13 -21.12 -31.40 5.10
C THR A 13 -19.93 -32.01 4.37
N PRO A 14 -20.06 -33.21 3.77
CA PRO A 14 -18.96 -33.84 3.06
C PRO A 14 -18.55 -33.03 1.85
N LEU A 15 -17.23 -32.95 1.62
CA LEU A 15 -16.68 -32.31 0.43
C LEU A 15 -16.77 -33.27 -0.77
N SER A 16 -16.81 -32.71 -1.96
CA SER A 16 -16.78 -33.46 -3.20
C SER A 16 -15.43 -34.13 -3.40
N GLN A 17 -15.44 -35.34 -4.00
CA GLN A 17 -14.23 -36.12 -4.25
C GLN A 17 -13.15 -35.31 -5.02
N PRO A 18 -13.47 -34.56 -6.09
CA PRO A 18 -12.48 -33.75 -6.82
C PRO A 18 -11.75 -32.73 -5.94
N VAL A 19 -12.45 -32.11 -5.00
CA VAL A 19 -11.84 -31.12 -4.09
C VAL A 19 -10.92 -31.81 -3.09
N LEU A 20 -11.32 -32.99 -2.57
CA LEU A 20 -10.50 -33.77 -1.65
C LEU A 20 -9.21 -34.30 -2.31
N GLU A 21 -9.27 -34.77 -3.55
CA GLU A 21 -8.11 -35.25 -4.32
C GLU A 21 -7.06 -34.13 -4.51
N VAL A 22 -7.49 -32.91 -4.81
CA VAL A 22 -6.56 -31.79 -4.92
C VAL A 22 -5.96 -31.40 -3.57
N ILE A 23 -6.76 -31.39 -2.50
CA ILE A 23 -6.26 -31.10 -1.14
C ILE A 23 -5.21 -32.13 -0.70
N ASP A 24 -5.42 -33.39 -1.01
CA ASP A 24 -4.48 -34.48 -0.70
C ASP A 24 -3.20 -34.35 -1.52
N GLY A 25 -3.33 -34.06 -2.83
CA GLY A 25 -2.19 -33.75 -3.70
C GLY A 25 -1.35 -32.54 -3.25
N LEU A 26 -1.96 -31.57 -2.58
CA LEU A 26 -1.29 -30.43 -1.94
C LEU A 26 -0.60 -30.79 -0.61
N GLY A 27 -0.78 -32.01 -0.12
CA GLY A 27 -0.16 -32.50 1.12
C GLY A 27 -0.83 -32.04 2.42
N PHE A 28 -2.05 -31.54 2.37
CA PHE A 28 -2.77 -31.07 3.56
C PHE A 28 -3.61 -32.17 4.20
N ALA A 29 -3.00 -33.03 5.01
CA ALA A 29 -3.66 -34.15 5.66
C ALA A 29 -4.78 -33.77 6.66
N LYS A 30 -4.73 -32.60 7.26
CA LYS A 30 -5.68 -32.14 8.28
C LYS A 30 -6.05 -30.67 8.05
N MET A 31 -7.30 -30.34 8.37
CA MET A 31 -7.76 -28.94 8.41
C MET A 31 -7.11 -28.18 9.55
N THR A 32 -6.82 -26.91 9.30
CA THR A 32 -6.50 -25.97 10.37
C THR A 32 -7.76 -25.58 11.16
N PRO A 33 -7.63 -25.04 12.39
CA PRO A 33 -8.79 -24.62 13.18
C PRO A 33 -9.69 -23.61 12.47
N VAL A 34 -9.14 -22.67 11.68
CA VAL A 34 -9.94 -21.71 10.92
C VAL A 34 -10.73 -22.40 9.80
N GLN A 35 -10.12 -23.35 9.10
CA GLN A 35 -10.79 -24.13 8.05
C GLN A 35 -11.93 -24.97 8.64
N ALA A 36 -11.69 -25.70 9.72
CA ALA A 36 -12.68 -26.52 10.39
C ALA A 36 -13.89 -25.71 10.91
N ALA A 37 -13.65 -24.46 11.31
CA ALA A 37 -14.71 -23.59 11.81
C ALA A 37 -15.49 -22.86 10.70
N THR A 38 -14.82 -22.42 9.61
CA THR A 38 -15.45 -21.55 8.62
C THR A 38 -16.09 -22.29 7.45
N ILE A 39 -15.47 -23.40 6.99
CA ILE A 39 -15.96 -24.16 5.83
C ILE A 39 -17.42 -24.62 6.01
N PRO A 40 -17.80 -25.30 7.13
CA PRO A 40 -19.18 -25.74 7.33
C PRO A 40 -20.19 -24.59 7.34
N LEU A 41 -19.80 -23.44 7.90
CA LEU A 41 -20.67 -22.28 7.98
C LEU A 41 -20.95 -21.66 6.60
N LEU A 42 -19.91 -21.50 5.78
CA LEU A 42 -20.09 -21.01 4.41
C LEU A 42 -20.89 -21.98 3.55
N LEU A 43 -20.73 -23.30 3.73
CA LEU A 43 -21.52 -24.31 3.04
C LEU A 43 -22.97 -24.35 3.51
N SER A 44 -23.26 -23.96 4.75
CA SER A 44 -24.62 -23.89 5.32
C SER A 44 -25.30 -22.52 5.15
N TYR A 45 -24.92 -21.76 4.12
CA TYR A 45 -25.54 -20.48 3.72
C TYR A 45 -25.43 -19.33 4.73
N LYS A 46 -24.42 -19.37 5.62
CA LYS A 46 -24.18 -18.30 6.60
C LYS A 46 -23.07 -17.37 6.13
N ASP A 47 -23.21 -16.09 6.42
CA ASP A 47 -22.12 -15.15 6.31
C ASP A 47 -21.14 -15.39 7.48
N VAL A 48 -19.85 -15.25 7.21
CA VAL A 48 -18.81 -15.55 8.19
C VAL A 48 -17.84 -14.39 8.31
N ALA A 49 -17.53 -13.99 9.53
CA ALA A 49 -16.43 -13.10 9.82
C ALA A 49 -15.38 -13.84 10.65
N ALA A 50 -14.27 -14.17 10.03
CA ALA A 50 -13.19 -14.95 10.63
C ALA A 50 -12.02 -14.07 11.04
N GLU A 51 -11.69 -14.11 12.34
CA GLU A 51 -10.46 -13.57 12.89
C GLU A 51 -9.42 -14.69 12.99
N ALA A 52 -8.38 -14.60 12.18
CA ALA A 52 -7.32 -15.60 12.15
C ALA A 52 -6.00 -14.98 11.69
N VAL A 53 -4.92 -15.34 12.35
CA VAL A 53 -3.56 -14.84 12.05
C VAL A 53 -3.11 -15.21 10.63
N THR A 54 -2.11 -14.50 10.11
CA THR A 54 -1.49 -14.87 8.82
C THR A 54 -0.83 -16.25 8.92
N GLY A 55 -0.92 -17.04 7.83
CA GLY A 55 -0.39 -18.42 7.84
C GLY A 55 -1.30 -19.46 8.48
N SER A 56 -2.48 -19.10 8.99
CA SER A 56 -3.44 -20.05 9.59
C SER A 56 -4.22 -20.90 8.59
N GLY A 57 -3.99 -20.75 7.28
CA GLY A 57 -4.69 -21.52 6.24
C GLY A 57 -5.98 -20.87 5.73
N LYS A 58 -6.14 -19.53 5.88
CA LYS A 58 -7.33 -18.78 5.43
C LYS A 58 -7.66 -19.00 3.95
N THR A 59 -6.68 -19.13 3.08
CA THR A 59 -6.91 -19.28 1.63
C THR A 59 -7.77 -20.50 1.34
N LEU A 60 -7.44 -21.68 1.86
CA LEU A 60 -8.28 -22.87 1.70
C LEU A 60 -9.60 -22.77 2.45
N ALA A 61 -9.68 -22.01 3.55
CA ALA A 61 -10.90 -21.79 4.30
C ALA A 61 -12.02 -21.12 3.48
N PHE A 62 -11.66 -20.37 2.42
CA PHE A 62 -12.65 -19.79 1.49
C PHE A 62 -12.61 -20.40 0.09
N VAL A 63 -11.47 -20.89 -0.42
CA VAL A 63 -11.39 -21.54 -1.75
C VAL A 63 -12.18 -22.85 -1.79
N VAL A 64 -12.06 -23.67 -0.75
CA VAL A 64 -12.80 -24.94 -0.66
C VAL A 64 -14.31 -24.73 -0.72
N PRO A 65 -14.94 -23.94 0.18
CA PRO A 65 -16.38 -23.73 0.09
C PRO A 65 -16.79 -22.97 -1.18
N LEU A 66 -15.95 -22.10 -1.76
CA LEU A 66 -16.21 -21.47 -3.03
C LEU A 66 -16.43 -22.50 -4.13
N LEU A 67 -15.51 -23.45 -4.29
CA LEU A 67 -15.60 -24.48 -5.32
C LEU A 67 -16.78 -25.42 -5.08
N GLU A 68 -17.04 -25.82 -3.84
CA GLU A 68 -18.20 -26.65 -3.49
C GLU A 68 -19.54 -25.97 -3.81
N LEU A 69 -19.66 -24.66 -3.57
CA LEU A 69 -20.85 -23.90 -3.92
C LEU A 69 -21.06 -23.82 -5.43
N LEU A 70 -19.99 -23.61 -6.20
CA LEU A 70 -20.06 -23.62 -7.65
C LEU A 70 -20.45 -24.99 -8.21
N LEU A 71 -19.85 -26.07 -7.68
CA LEU A 71 -20.19 -27.45 -8.03
C LEU A 71 -21.64 -27.79 -7.70
N LYS A 72 -22.11 -27.41 -6.50
CA LYS A 72 -23.49 -27.65 -6.07
C LYS A 72 -24.48 -26.99 -7.02
N ARG A 73 -24.22 -25.74 -7.40
CA ARG A 73 -25.06 -25.03 -8.36
C ARG A 73 -24.99 -25.66 -9.75
N GLN A 74 -23.80 -26.07 -10.21
CA GLN A 74 -23.64 -26.73 -11.51
C GLN A 74 -24.50 -28.00 -11.64
N LYS A 75 -24.70 -28.75 -10.54
CA LYS A 75 -25.58 -29.93 -10.51
C LYS A 75 -27.06 -29.55 -10.67
N SER A 76 -27.49 -28.40 -10.22
CA SER A 76 -28.89 -27.94 -10.32
C SER A 76 -29.17 -27.11 -11.58
N SER A 77 -28.20 -26.35 -12.05
CA SER A 77 -28.30 -25.48 -13.22
C SER A 77 -26.92 -25.21 -13.81
N ALA A 78 -26.76 -25.46 -15.10
CA ALA A 78 -25.48 -25.24 -15.78
C ALA A 78 -25.09 -23.75 -15.75
N TRP A 79 -23.82 -23.47 -15.47
CA TRP A 79 -23.28 -22.12 -15.51
C TRP A 79 -23.23 -21.58 -16.94
N LYS A 80 -23.75 -20.39 -17.15
CA LYS A 80 -23.54 -19.68 -18.41
C LYS A 80 -22.13 -19.11 -18.45
N LYS A 81 -21.55 -19.03 -19.63
CA LYS A 81 -20.17 -18.56 -19.88
C LYS A 81 -19.81 -17.24 -19.17
N HIS A 82 -20.77 -16.35 -19.03
CA HIS A 82 -20.55 -15.01 -18.51
C HIS A 82 -21.18 -14.75 -17.12
N GLU A 83 -21.65 -15.80 -16.46
CA GLU A 83 -22.17 -15.72 -15.10
C GLU A 83 -21.02 -15.79 -14.10
N ILE A 84 -20.96 -14.81 -13.19
CA ILE A 84 -19.96 -14.76 -12.13
C ILE A 84 -20.59 -15.31 -10.86
N GLY A 85 -20.02 -16.42 -10.37
CA GLY A 85 -20.48 -17.11 -9.17
C GLY A 85 -19.69 -16.73 -7.92
N ALA A 86 -18.44 -16.30 -8.06
CA ALA A 86 -17.63 -15.93 -6.92
C ALA A 86 -16.74 -14.71 -7.21
N ILE A 87 -16.56 -13.89 -6.18
CA ILE A 87 -15.64 -12.75 -6.21
C ILE A 87 -14.77 -12.80 -4.95
N ILE A 88 -13.46 -12.72 -5.13
CA ILE A 88 -12.48 -12.60 -4.05
C ILE A 88 -11.80 -11.23 -4.19
N VAL A 89 -11.93 -10.40 -3.16
CA VAL A 89 -11.30 -9.08 -3.08
C VAL A 89 -10.11 -9.15 -2.15
N SER A 90 -8.94 -8.80 -2.66
CA SER A 90 -7.67 -8.82 -1.94
C SER A 90 -6.98 -7.45 -1.97
N PRO A 91 -6.34 -6.99 -0.89
CA PRO A 91 -5.78 -5.64 -0.79
C PRO A 91 -4.60 -5.37 -1.72
N THR A 92 -3.86 -6.41 -2.11
CA THR A 92 -2.64 -6.27 -2.91
C THR A 92 -2.66 -7.17 -4.12
N ARG A 93 -1.91 -6.78 -5.17
CA ARG A 93 -1.79 -7.56 -6.40
C ARG A 93 -1.15 -8.92 -6.13
N GLU A 94 -0.13 -8.88 -5.31
CA GLU A 94 0.68 -10.05 -4.95
C GLU A 94 -0.18 -11.11 -4.26
N LEU A 95 -1.01 -10.72 -3.29
CA LEU A 95 -1.92 -11.63 -2.61
C LEU A 95 -3.01 -12.16 -3.56
N ALA A 96 -3.56 -11.29 -4.41
CA ALA A 96 -4.50 -11.70 -5.44
C ALA A 96 -3.90 -12.75 -6.39
N THR A 97 -2.63 -12.57 -6.79
CA THR A 97 -1.89 -13.54 -7.63
C THR A 97 -1.69 -14.88 -6.90
N GLN A 98 -1.36 -14.86 -5.61
CA GLN A 98 -1.22 -16.11 -4.83
C GLN A 98 -2.54 -16.88 -4.70
N ILE A 99 -3.65 -16.17 -4.49
CA ILE A 99 -4.97 -16.79 -4.49
C ILE A 99 -5.28 -17.37 -5.87
N ASP A 100 -4.90 -16.67 -6.94
CA ASP A 100 -5.04 -17.14 -8.32
C ASP A 100 -4.20 -18.40 -8.59
N GLU A 101 -2.96 -18.46 -8.08
CA GLU A 101 -2.09 -19.65 -8.17
C GLU A 101 -2.74 -20.86 -7.47
N VAL A 102 -3.19 -20.71 -6.22
CA VAL A 102 -3.89 -21.76 -5.47
C VAL A 102 -5.15 -22.23 -6.22
N LEU A 103 -5.95 -21.33 -6.75
CA LEU A 103 -7.12 -21.69 -7.55
C LEU A 103 -6.73 -22.39 -8.85
N SER A 104 -5.58 -22.08 -9.47
CA SER A 104 -5.10 -22.80 -10.65
C SER A 104 -4.93 -24.30 -10.37
N GLU A 105 -4.29 -24.63 -9.24
CA GLU A 105 -4.05 -26.04 -8.86
C GLU A 105 -5.36 -26.83 -8.73
N PHE A 106 -6.42 -26.20 -8.19
CA PHE A 106 -7.74 -26.83 -8.15
C PHE A 106 -8.38 -26.97 -9.54
N LEU A 107 -8.26 -25.95 -10.38
CA LEU A 107 -8.89 -25.92 -11.70
C LEU A 107 -8.16 -26.77 -12.75
N GLU A 108 -6.96 -27.27 -12.48
CA GLU A 108 -6.27 -28.28 -13.27
C GLU A 108 -6.95 -29.65 -13.16
N HIS A 109 -7.68 -29.92 -12.08
CA HIS A 109 -8.44 -31.17 -11.93
C HIS A 109 -9.59 -31.22 -12.93
N LYS A 110 -9.71 -32.33 -13.67
CA LYS A 110 -10.66 -32.53 -14.79
C LYS A 110 -12.12 -32.17 -14.44
N ALA A 111 -12.59 -32.51 -13.25
CA ALA A 111 -13.96 -32.22 -12.83
C ALA A 111 -14.19 -30.73 -12.50
N LEU A 112 -13.14 -29.94 -12.26
CA LEU A 112 -13.19 -28.51 -11.94
C LEU A 112 -12.79 -27.62 -13.11
N SER A 113 -12.22 -28.17 -14.17
CA SER A 113 -11.68 -27.44 -15.34
C SER A 113 -12.74 -26.66 -16.14
N SER A 114 -14.04 -26.97 -15.93
CA SER A 114 -15.14 -26.19 -16.52
C SER A 114 -15.28 -24.78 -15.93
N PHE A 115 -14.79 -24.55 -14.71
CA PHE A 115 -14.80 -23.23 -14.09
C PHE A 115 -13.65 -22.38 -14.62
N ARG A 116 -13.96 -21.13 -14.95
CA ARG A 116 -13.00 -20.16 -15.44
C ARG A 116 -12.77 -19.09 -14.40
N LYS A 117 -11.53 -18.74 -14.17
CA LYS A 117 -11.13 -17.65 -13.28
C LYS A 117 -10.52 -16.49 -14.05
N LYS A 118 -10.60 -15.29 -13.48
CA LYS A 118 -9.94 -14.09 -14.00
C LYS A 118 -9.32 -13.29 -12.88
N LEU A 119 -8.03 -13.01 -13.03
CA LEU A 119 -7.27 -12.16 -12.13
C LEU A 119 -7.34 -10.70 -12.62
N LEU A 120 -7.90 -9.81 -11.79
CA LEU A 120 -8.17 -8.40 -12.07
C LEU A 120 -7.34 -7.51 -11.15
N ILE A 121 -6.13 -7.18 -11.58
CA ILE A 121 -5.19 -6.38 -10.80
C ILE A 121 -4.76 -5.12 -11.57
N GLY A 122 -4.43 -4.05 -10.83
CA GLY A 122 -3.95 -2.83 -11.46
C GLY A 122 -2.59 -3.05 -12.14
N GLY A 123 -2.31 -2.32 -13.21
CA GLY A 123 -1.04 -2.36 -13.96
C GLY A 123 -1.17 -2.94 -15.35
N ASN A 124 -2.15 -3.80 -15.59
CA ASN A 124 -2.53 -4.26 -16.93
C ASN A 124 -3.48 -3.24 -17.59
N SER A 125 -3.73 -3.38 -18.89
CA SER A 125 -4.78 -2.61 -19.56
C SER A 125 -6.16 -3.00 -19.01
N VAL A 126 -7.03 -2.02 -18.80
CA VAL A 126 -8.44 -2.29 -18.42
C VAL A 126 -9.19 -2.85 -19.63
N GLU A 127 -8.82 -2.39 -20.83
CA GLU A 127 -9.37 -2.86 -22.09
C GLU A 127 -9.12 -4.36 -22.30
N ASP A 128 -7.91 -4.83 -22.00
CA ASP A 128 -7.54 -6.25 -22.13
C ASP A 128 -8.34 -7.11 -21.14
N ASP A 129 -8.56 -6.63 -19.91
CA ASP A 129 -9.40 -7.32 -18.94
C ASP A 129 -10.85 -7.44 -19.43
N VAL A 130 -11.41 -6.36 -20.00
CA VAL A 130 -12.76 -6.35 -20.57
C VAL A 130 -12.87 -7.31 -21.74
N ILE A 131 -11.95 -7.26 -22.69
CA ILE A 131 -11.93 -8.13 -23.87
C ILE A 131 -11.86 -9.60 -23.45
N SER A 132 -10.98 -9.93 -22.50
CA SER A 132 -10.83 -11.29 -22.00
C SER A 132 -12.10 -11.80 -21.31
N ILE A 133 -12.74 -10.99 -20.44
CA ILE A 133 -14.01 -11.37 -19.77
C ILE A 133 -15.14 -11.55 -20.81
N MET A 134 -15.18 -10.71 -21.84
CA MET A 134 -16.18 -10.81 -22.90
C MET A 134 -15.95 -12.02 -23.80
N LYS A 135 -14.69 -12.30 -24.16
CA LYS A 135 -14.32 -13.39 -25.06
C LYS A 135 -14.34 -14.76 -24.39
N GLU A 136 -13.75 -14.85 -23.22
CA GLU A 136 -13.52 -16.14 -22.53
C GLU A 136 -14.60 -16.46 -21.50
N GLY A 137 -15.21 -15.42 -20.91
CA GLY A 137 -16.09 -15.53 -19.76
C GLY A 137 -15.30 -15.74 -18.45
N SER A 138 -16.00 -15.68 -17.32
CA SER A 138 -15.38 -15.96 -16.01
C SER A 138 -16.46 -16.32 -14.98
N HIS A 139 -16.22 -17.36 -14.21
CA HIS A 139 -17.08 -17.77 -13.09
C HIS A 139 -16.53 -17.28 -11.75
N ILE A 140 -15.22 -17.06 -11.67
CA ILE A 140 -14.52 -16.61 -10.47
C ILE A 140 -13.69 -15.37 -10.80
N LEU A 141 -13.92 -14.28 -10.07
CA LEU A 141 -13.08 -13.09 -10.16
C LEU A 141 -12.20 -12.97 -8.92
N ILE A 142 -10.91 -12.76 -9.12
CA ILE A 142 -9.95 -12.44 -8.08
C ILE A 142 -9.46 -11.04 -8.37
N ALA A 143 -9.71 -10.09 -7.46
CA ALA A 143 -9.52 -8.68 -7.79
C ALA A 143 -8.89 -7.86 -6.67
N THR A 144 -8.18 -6.80 -7.07
CA THR A 144 -7.90 -5.67 -6.18
C THR A 144 -9.03 -4.65 -6.23
N PRO A 145 -9.35 -3.95 -5.10
CA PRO A 145 -10.54 -3.10 -5.01
C PRO A 145 -10.67 -2.08 -6.14
N GLY A 146 -9.61 -1.28 -6.38
CA GLY A 146 -9.67 -0.23 -7.40
C GLY A 146 -9.93 -0.77 -8.81
N ARG A 147 -9.32 -1.91 -9.21
CA ARG A 147 -9.57 -2.52 -10.51
C ARG A 147 -11.00 -3.05 -10.65
N LEU A 148 -11.53 -3.64 -9.59
CA LEU A 148 -12.90 -4.15 -9.59
C LEU A 148 -13.91 -3.00 -9.66
N GLN A 149 -13.69 -1.92 -8.92
CA GLN A 149 -14.50 -0.69 -9.01
C GLN A 149 -14.46 -0.09 -10.42
N ASP A 150 -13.27 0.07 -11.00
CA ASP A 150 -13.11 0.59 -12.37
C ASP A 150 -13.96 -0.18 -13.40
N LEU A 151 -14.04 -1.52 -13.24
CA LEU A 151 -14.84 -2.37 -14.13
C LEU A 151 -16.35 -2.26 -13.87
N PHE A 152 -16.79 -2.08 -12.62
CA PHE A 152 -18.22 -1.85 -12.30
C PHE A 152 -18.71 -0.48 -12.78
N GLU A 153 -17.90 0.57 -12.65
CA GLU A 153 -18.25 1.94 -13.02
C GLU A 153 -18.09 2.22 -14.53
N ARG A 154 -17.47 1.29 -15.26
CA ARG A 154 -17.21 1.47 -16.69
C ARG A 154 -18.53 1.44 -17.48
N LYS A 155 -18.76 2.49 -18.25
CA LYS A 155 -19.81 2.54 -19.26
C LYS A 155 -19.32 1.91 -20.56
N GLY A 156 -19.94 0.85 -21.03
CA GLY A 156 -19.55 0.17 -22.28
C GLY A 156 -20.18 -1.21 -22.37
N ASP A 157 -19.65 -2.05 -23.25
CA ASP A 157 -20.20 -3.37 -23.59
C ASP A 157 -20.15 -4.38 -22.42
N LEU A 158 -19.20 -4.21 -21.47
CA LEU A 158 -19.14 -5.01 -20.26
C LEU A 158 -20.08 -4.44 -19.21
N ASN A 159 -21.27 -5.03 -19.08
CA ASN A 159 -22.14 -4.78 -17.92
C ASN A 159 -21.84 -5.80 -16.83
N LEU A 160 -20.81 -5.51 -15.99
CA LEU A 160 -20.37 -6.42 -14.94
C LEU A 160 -21.47 -6.62 -13.89
N ALA A 161 -22.25 -5.58 -13.57
CA ALA A 161 -23.37 -5.65 -12.63
C ALA A 161 -24.46 -6.68 -13.06
N ALA A 162 -24.70 -6.82 -14.36
CA ALA A 162 -25.62 -7.84 -14.86
C ALA A 162 -25.03 -9.27 -14.73
N LYS A 163 -23.71 -9.42 -14.87
CA LYS A 163 -23.03 -10.73 -14.82
C LYS A 163 -22.89 -11.28 -13.39
N VAL A 164 -22.89 -10.41 -12.38
CA VAL A 164 -22.80 -10.80 -10.96
C VAL A 164 -24.14 -11.10 -10.30
N LYS A 165 -25.26 -11.05 -11.02
CA LYS A 165 -26.61 -11.38 -10.47
C LYS A 165 -26.66 -12.78 -9.86
N SER A 166 -25.85 -13.70 -10.36
CA SER A 166 -25.73 -15.09 -9.93
C SER A 166 -24.65 -15.32 -8.88
N LEU A 167 -24.18 -14.26 -8.22
CA LEU A 167 -23.09 -14.34 -7.24
C LEU A 167 -23.49 -15.18 -6.02
N GLU A 168 -22.78 -16.26 -5.78
CA GLU A 168 -22.96 -17.16 -4.64
C GLU A 168 -22.10 -16.74 -3.45
N LEU A 169 -20.85 -16.34 -3.69
CA LEU A 169 -19.89 -16.02 -2.63
C LEU A 169 -19.08 -14.79 -2.94
N LEU A 170 -19.06 -13.85 -1.99
CA LEU A 170 -18.09 -12.76 -1.91
C LEU A 170 -17.09 -13.07 -0.80
N VAL A 171 -15.80 -12.93 -1.07
CA VAL A 171 -14.73 -13.01 -0.07
C VAL A 171 -14.02 -11.67 0.01
N LEU A 172 -13.90 -11.15 1.23
CA LEU A 172 -13.04 -10.00 1.56
C LEU A 172 -11.85 -10.54 2.36
N ASP A 173 -10.70 -10.65 1.71
CA ASP A 173 -9.49 -11.18 2.34
C ASP A 173 -8.61 -10.07 2.87
N GLU A 174 -7.97 -10.30 4.04
CA GLU A 174 -7.18 -9.30 4.77
C GLU A 174 -7.96 -7.97 4.93
N ALA A 175 -9.18 -8.06 5.48
CA ALA A 175 -10.12 -6.93 5.55
C ALA A 175 -9.58 -5.73 6.32
N ASP A 176 -8.83 -5.95 7.41
CA ASP A 176 -8.11 -4.89 8.12
C ASP A 176 -7.13 -4.16 7.20
N ARG A 177 -6.45 -4.88 6.33
CA ARG A 177 -5.53 -4.28 5.36
C ARG A 177 -6.24 -3.52 4.24
N LEU A 178 -7.40 -4.00 3.80
CA LEU A 178 -8.24 -3.25 2.85
C LEU A 178 -8.58 -1.86 3.39
N LEU A 179 -8.91 -1.78 4.68
CA LEU A 179 -9.25 -0.52 5.36
C LEU A 179 -8.02 0.35 5.63
N ASP A 180 -6.92 -0.20 6.12
CA ASP A 180 -5.65 0.50 6.32
C ASP A 180 -5.13 1.18 5.04
N LEU A 181 -5.40 0.60 3.89
CA LEU A 181 -5.04 1.17 2.57
C LEU A 181 -6.03 2.21 2.05
N GLY A 182 -7.09 2.51 2.82
CA GLY A 182 -8.09 3.51 2.48
C GLY A 182 -9.11 3.05 1.43
N PHE A 183 -9.32 1.75 1.27
CA PHE A 183 -10.30 1.20 0.31
C PHE A 183 -11.74 1.13 0.83
N GLU A 184 -12.04 1.71 1.99
CA GLU A 184 -13.39 1.67 2.58
C GLU A 184 -14.47 2.17 1.60
N ALA A 185 -14.31 3.37 1.06
CA ALA A 185 -15.24 3.94 0.09
C ALA A 185 -15.35 3.08 -1.18
N THR A 186 -14.22 2.53 -1.66
CA THR A 186 -14.17 1.65 -2.83
C THR A 186 -14.95 0.36 -2.59
N ILE A 187 -14.78 -0.27 -1.41
CA ILE A 187 -15.49 -1.51 -1.06
C ILE A 187 -16.98 -1.24 -0.92
N ASN A 188 -17.38 -0.15 -0.26
CA ASN A 188 -18.79 0.24 -0.16
C ASN A 188 -19.43 0.45 -1.54
N THR A 189 -18.71 1.06 -2.48
CA THR A 189 -19.14 1.19 -3.87
C THR A 189 -19.30 -0.17 -4.54
N ILE A 190 -18.33 -1.09 -4.39
CA ILE A 190 -18.44 -2.45 -4.93
C ILE A 190 -19.64 -3.18 -4.35
N LEU A 191 -19.83 -3.14 -3.03
CA LEU A 191 -20.96 -3.78 -2.34
C LEU A 191 -22.32 -3.32 -2.87
N ALA A 192 -22.45 -2.04 -3.27
CA ALA A 192 -23.67 -1.48 -3.84
C ALA A 192 -24.04 -2.08 -5.21
N TYR A 193 -23.06 -2.57 -5.99
CA TYR A 193 -23.30 -3.26 -7.27
C TYR A 193 -23.66 -4.74 -7.12
N LEU A 194 -23.37 -5.35 -5.97
CA LEU A 194 -23.55 -6.78 -5.77
C LEU A 194 -24.96 -7.14 -5.28
N PRO A 195 -25.49 -8.34 -5.65
CA PRO A 195 -26.80 -8.78 -5.18
C PRO A 195 -26.81 -8.93 -3.66
N ARG A 196 -27.93 -8.59 -3.03
CA ARG A 196 -28.10 -8.74 -1.58
C ARG A 196 -28.14 -10.20 -1.15
N GLN A 197 -28.66 -11.08 -1.97
CA GLN A 197 -28.73 -12.53 -1.71
C GLN A 197 -27.42 -13.22 -2.13
N ARG A 198 -26.35 -12.95 -1.40
CA ARG A 198 -25.05 -13.63 -1.54
C ARG A 198 -24.58 -14.10 -0.17
N ARG A 199 -23.63 -15.02 -0.12
CA ARG A 199 -22.84 -15.29 1.07
C ARG A 199 -21.63 -14.38 1.08
N THR A 200 -21.23 -13.95 2.26
CA THR A 200 -20.02 -13.12 2.40
C THR A 200 -19.11 -13.73 3.45
N GLY A 201 -17.87 -14.02 3.05
CA GLY A 201 -16.78 -14.40 3.94
C GLY A 201 -15.83 -13.23 4.13
N LEU A 202 -15.70 -12.72 5.34
CA LEU A 202 -14.73 -11.70 5.70
C LEU A 202 -13.62 -12.34 6.53
N PHE A 203 -12.38 -12.24 6.06
CA PHE A 203 -11.20 -12.78 6.71
C PHE A 203 -10.27 -11.64 7.10
N SER A 204 -9.89 -11.58 8.37
CA SER A 204 -9.04 -10.54 8.92
C SER A 204 -8.11 -11.12 9.98
N ALA A 205 -6.94 -10.49 10.16
CA ALA A 205 -6.07 -10.86 11.27
C ALA A 205 -6.44 -10.13 12.56
N THR A 206 -7.12 -8.99 12.48
CA THR A 206 -7.52 -8.16 13.61
C THR A 206 -8.97 -7.72 13.48
N GLN A 207 -9.63 -7.46 14.64
CA GLN A 207 -10.99 -6.91 14.69
C GLN A 207 -10.96 -5.45 15.13
N THR A 208 -10.52 -4.58 14.25
CA THR A 208 -10.58 -3.13 14.50
C THR A 208 -12.04 -2.61 14.44
N LYS A 209 -12.25 -1.37 14.87
CA LYS A 209 -13.57 -0.72 14.80
C LYS A 209 -14.05 -0.64 13.33
N GLU A 210 -13.16 -0.25 12.44
CA GLU A 210 -13.42 -0.11 11.01
C GLU A 210 -13.80 -1.46 10.37
N VAL A 211 -13.17 -2.56 10.79
CA VAL A 211 -13.55 -3.93 10.35
C VAL A 211 -14.96 -4.27 10.82
N LYS A 212 -15.34 -3.90 12.05
CA LYS A 212 -16.71 -4.11 12.57
C LYS A 212 -17.74 -3.29 11.80
N ASP A 213 -17.39 -2.06 11.40
CA ASP A 213 -18.27 -1.20 10.59
C ASP A 213 -18.43 -1.76 9.18
N LEU A 214 -17.37 -2.28 8.56
CA LEU A 214 -17.43 -2.99 7.28
C LEU A 214 -18.27 -4.27 7.38
N MET A 215 -18.19 -5.02 8.49
CA MET A 215 -19.03 -6.19 8.73
C MET A 215 -20.51 -5.82 8.73
N ARG A 216 -20.89 -4.71 9.39
CA ARG A 216 -22.28 -4.22 9.43
C ARG A 216 -22.79 -3.80 8.05
N ALA A 217 -21.93 -3.20 7.21
CA ALA A 217 -22.28 -2.74 5.88
C ALA A 217 -22.37 -3.88 4.85
N GLY A 218 -21.50 -4.89 4.97
CA GLY A 218 -21.28 -5.92 3.93
C GLY A 218 -21.87 -7.29 4.21
N LEU A 219 -22.14 -7.65 5.47
CA LEU A 219 -22.55 -8.99 5.89
C LEU A 219 -23.95 -8.98 6.51
N ARG A 220 -24.63 -10.11 6.41
CA ARG A 220 -25.98 -10.31 6.96
C ARG A 220 -25.90 -11.28 8.13
N ASN A 221 -26.05 -10.77 9.34
CA ASN A 221 -26.00 -11.55 10.59
C ASN A 221 -24.85 -12.58 10.61
N PRO A 222 -23.58 -12.11 10.47
CA PRO A 222 -22.45 -13.00 10.30
C PRO A 222 -22.16 -13.82 11.56
N VAL A 223 -21.74 -15.06 11.36
CA VAL A 223 -21.17 -15.86 12.44
C VAL A 223 -19.73 -15.40 12.66
N LEU A 224 -19.45 -14.95 13.89
CA LEU A 224 -18.11 -14.54 14.28
C LEU A 224 -17.29 -15.78 14.64
N VAL A 225 -16.23 -16.02 13.91
CA VAL A 225 -15.26 -17.09 14.13
C VAL A 225 -13.96 -16.48 14.61
N SER A 226 -13.67 -16.55 15.89
CA SER A 226 -12.37 -16.16 16.42
C SER A 226 -11.55 -17.41 16.71
N VAL A 227 -10.51 -17.61 15.92
CA VAL A 227 -9.56 -18.70 16.12
C VAL A 227 -8.43 -18.18 16.99
N ARG A 228 -8.75 -17.99 18.28
CA ARG A 228 -7.69 -17.78 19.27
C ARG A 228 -7.23 -19.16 19.74
N GLU A 229 -5.99 -19.50 19.48
CA GLU A 229 -5.38 -20.61 20.18
C GLU A 229 -5.49 -20.38 21.68
N LYS A 230 -5.70 -21.45 22.48
CA LYS A 230 -5.88 -21.41 23.94
C LYS A 230 -4.74 -20.72 24.72
N ALA A 231 -3.64 -20.38 24.05
CA ALA A 231 -2.59 -19.52 24.59
C ALA A 231 -2.84 -18.09 24.10
N SER A 232 -2.98 -17.19 25.01
CA SER A 232 -3.36 -15.80 24.97
C SER A 232 -2.51 -14.84 24.10
N THR A 233 -1.76 -15.32 23.11
CA THR A 233 -0.86 -14.51 22.31
C THR A 233 -1.34 -14.33 20.86
N SER A 234 -1.25 -13.11 20.32
CA SER A 234 -1.58 -12.79 18.92
C SER A 234 -0.53 -13.30 17.92
N THR A 235 0.51 -13.98 18.38
CA THR A 235 1.59 -14.53 17.57
C THR A 235 1.63 -16.05 17.64
N PRO A 236 2.17 -16.77 16.63
CA PRO A 236 2.35 -18.22 16.66
C PRO A 236 3.13 -18.68 17.90
N LYS A 237 2.80 -19.84 18.46
CA LYS A 237 3.42 -20.37 19.71
C LYS A 237 4.93 -20.56 19.62
N LYS A 238 5.44 -20.87 18.44
CA LYS A 238 6.86 -21.12 18.17
C LYS A 238 7.63 -19.84 17.78
N LEU A 239 6.96 -18.67 17.77
CA LEU A 239 7.60 -17.41 17.50
C LEU A 239 8.17 -16.81 18.78
N GLN A 240 9.46 -16.54 18.80
CA GLN A 240 10.12 -15.82 19.86
C GLN A 240 10.31 -14.36 19.45
N ASN A 241 9.81 -13.44 20.27
CA ASN A 241 9.93 -12.01 20.03
C ASN A 241 10.96 -11.42 20.99
N PHE A 242 11.88 -10.66 20.44
CA PHE A 242 12.94 -10.01 21.18
C PHE A 242 12.92 -8.50 20.94
N TYR A 243 13.46 -7.75 21.90
CA TYR A 243 13.75 -6.33 21.72
C TYR A 243 15.14 -5.99 22.26
N VAL A 244 15.73 -4.95 21.70
CA VAL A 244 16.98 -4.35 22.18
C VAL A 244 16.78 -2.84 22.29
N ILE A 245 17.28 -2.25 23.38
CA ILE A 245 17.32 -0.80 23.56
C ILE A 245 18.70 -0.32 23.18
N VAL A 246 18.76 0.58 22.20
CA VAL A 246 20.01 1.05 21.60
C VAL A 246 19.88 2.54 21.24
N GLU A 247 20.92 3.32 21.53
CA GLU A 247 21.01 4.70 21.08
C GLU A 247 21.01 4.80 19.54
N PRO A 248 20.44 5.86 18.94
CA PRO A 248 20.28 5.97 17.50
C PRO A 248 21.57 5.73 16.72
N GLN A 249 22.69 6.33 17.13
CA GLN A 249 23.98 6.22 16.46
C GLN A 249 24.58 4.82 16.53
N HIS A 250 24.18 3.99 17.48
CA HIS A 250 24.67 2.62 17.65
C HIS A 250 23.78 1.56 16.99
N LYS A 251 22.58 1.91 16.47
CA LYS A 251 21.65 0.95 15.86
C LYS A 251 22.29 0.11 14.76
N LEU A 252 23.16 0.72 13.95
CA LEU A 252 23.80 0.02 12.82
C LEU A 252 24.83 -1.00 13.33
N ALA A 253 25.66 -0.61 14.28
CA ALA A 253 26.64 -1.51 14.91
C ALA A 253 25.95 -2.68 15.63
N ALA A 254 24.87 -2.40 16.37
CA ALA A 254 24.05 -3.41 17.02
C ALA A 254 23.43 -4.40 16.01
N LEU A 255 22.95 -3.91 14.87
CA LEU A 255 22.43 -4.76 13.80
C LEU A 255 23.51 -5.72 13.26
N PHE A 256 24.72 -5.22 13.03
CA PHE A 256 25.82 -6.06 12.53
C PHE A 256 26.26 -7.12 13.53
N GLU A 257 26.43 -6.71 14.78
CA GLU A 257 26.77 -7.66 15.84
C GLU A 257 25.69 -8.73 15.99
N PHE A 258 24.42 -8.33 15.90
CA PHE A 258 23.30 -9.26 15.95
C PHE A 258 23.31 -10.25 14.78
N ILE A 259 23.49 -9.77 13.55
CA ILE A 259 23.54 -10.64 12.36
C ILE A 259 24.70 -11.62 12.46
N ARG A 260 25.86 -11.16 12.94
CA ARG A 260 27.06 -11.97 13.08
C ARG A 260 26.93 -13.00 14.19
N SER A 261 26.49 -12.59 15.38
CA SER A 261 26.43 -13.46 16.57
C SER A 261 25.35 -14.55 16.46
N ARG A 262 24.33 -14.32 15.62
CA ARG A 262 23.25 -15.30 15.36
C ARG A 262 23.41 -16.07 14.06
N GLU A 263 24.50 -15.88 13.32
CA GLU A 263 24.78 -16.54 12.03
C GLU A 263 23.59 -16.50 11.06
N ILE A 264 22.93 -15.33 10.99
CA ILE A 264 21.67 -15.15 10.25
C ILE A 264 21.93 -15.34 8.76
N LYS A 265 21.26 -16.31 8.14
CA LYS A 265 21.34 -16.56 6.70
C LYS A 265 20.28 -15.77 5.94
N LYS A 266 19.02 -15.87 6.32
CA LYS A 266 17.92 -15.14 5.68
C LYS A 266 17.14 -14.29 6.67
N ALA A 267 17.05 -13.00 6.40
CA ALA A 267 16.25 -12.09 7.23
C ALA A 267 15.48 -11.08 6.40
N MET A 268 14.37 -10.61 6.98
CA MET A 268 13.68 -9.40 6.53
C MET A 268 13.95 -8.27 7.50
N LEU A 269 14.27 -7.09 6.97
CA LEU A 269 14.47 -5.88 7.76
C LEU A 269 13.46 -4.81 7.35
N PHE A 270 12.58 -4.46 8.28
CA PHE A 270 11.49 -3.50 8.06
C PHE A 270 11.92 -2.07 8.37
N PHE A 271 11.63 -1.17 7.42
CA PHE A 271 11.82 0.28 7.55
C PHE A 271 10.49 1.03 7.39
N PRO A 272 10.35 2.23 7.99
CA PRO A 272 9.08 2.98 8.00
C PRO A 272 8.70 3.53 6.62
N THR A 273 9.68 3.83 5.74
CA THR A 273 9.40 4.49 4.45
C THR A 273 10.16 3.89 3.27
N CYS A 274 9.62 4.10 2.06
CA CYS A 274 10.31 3.70 0.84
C CYS A 274 11.66 4.40 0.67
N ALA A 275 11.79 5.65 1.14
CA ALA A 275 13.05 6.39 1.05
C ALA A 275 14.12 5.80 1.97
N CYS A 276 13.74 5.31 3.16
CA CYS A 276 14.64 4.58 4.04
C CYS A 276 15.14 3.30 3.36
N VAL A 277 14.25 2.50 2.76
CA VAL A 277 14.63 1.28 2.03
C VAL A 277 15.58 1.61 0.87
N GLU A 278 15.33 2.68 0.10
CA GLU A 278 16.20 3.11 -1.01
C GLU A 278 17.60 3.50 -0.55
N TYR A 279 17.74 4.20 0.58
CA TYR A 279 19.03 4.60 1.14
C TYR A 279 19.74 3.43 1.80
N TRP A 280 19.07 2.74 2.73
CA TRP A 280 19.69 1.66 3.49
C TRP A 280 20.08 0.46 2.61
N SER A 281 19.43 0.27 1.46
CA SER A 281 19.86 -0.76 0.52
C SER A 281 21.26 -0.49 -0.05
N ILE A 282 21.63 0.77 -0.27
CA ILE A 282 22.98 1.14 -0.74
C ILE A 282 23.98 0.99 0.41
N ALA A 283 23.65 1.55 1.57
CA ALA A 283 24.53 1.53 2.74
C ALA A 283 24.82 0.10 3.20
N LEU A 284 23.77 -0.72 3.40
CA LEU A 284 23.93 -2.10 3.85
C LEU A 284 24.60 -3.00 2.81
N SER A 285 24.37 -2.77 1.51
CA SER A 285 25.10 -3.53 0.46
C SER A 285 26.62 -3.33 0.50
N ALA A 286 27.08 -2.18 1.01
CA ALA A 286 28.51 -1.93 1.19
C ALA A 286 29.07 -2.57 2.48
N LEU A 287 28.22 -2.70 3.49
CA LEU A 287 28.63 -3.01 4.87
C LEU A 287 28.46 -4.49 5.26
N VAL A 288 27.42 -5.20 4.77
CA VAL A 288 27.08 -6.59 5.20
C VAL A 288 27.61 -7.69 4.27
N LYS A 289 28.64 -7.43 3.49
CA LYS A 289 29.21 -8.48 2.64
C LYS A 289 29.70 -9.68 3.47
N PRO A 290 29.49 -10.94 3.00
CA PRO A 290 29.02 -11.35 1.65
C PRO A 290 27.50 -11.50 1.49
N MET A 291 26.69 -11.17 2.51
CA MET A 291 25.24 -11.31 2.45
C MET A 291 24.62 -10.45 1.33
N ALA A 292 23.76 -11.03 0.50
CA ALA A 292 23.07 -10.30 -0.57
C ALA A 292 21.99 -9.38 0.00
N VAL A 293 22.07 -8.08 -0.28
CA VAL A 293 21.06 -7.09 0.15
C VAL A 293 20.09 -6.82 -1.00
N MET A 294 18.81 -6.99 -0.74
CA MET A 294 17.73 -6.77 -1.70
C MET A 294 16.71 -5.75 -1.13
N ALA A 295 16.27 -4.81 -1.97
CA ALA A 295 15.32 -3.79 -1.57
C ALA A 295 13.96 -4.03 -2.21
N LEU A 296 12.86 -3.92 -1.42
CA LEU A 296 11.52 -4.13 -1.90
C LEU A 296 10.51 -3.18 -1.23
N HIS A 297 9.91 -2.29 -2.03
CA HIS A 297 8.96 -1.29 -1.52
C HIS A 297 7.87 -0.93 -2.53
N GLY A 298 6.87 -0.15 -2.10
CA GLY A 298 5.65 0.16 -2.85
C GLY A 298 5.85 0.73 -4.25
N LYS A 299 6.93 1.48 -4.49
CA LYS A 299 7.21 2.10 -5.80
C LYS A 299 7.75 1.13 -6.86
N MET A 300 8.23 -0.06 -6.48
CA MET A 300 8.88 -1.04 -7.37
C MET A 300 7.87 -2.01 -8.02
N LYS A 301 6.85 -1.48 -8.71
CA LYS A 301 5.68 -2.24 -9.17
C LYS A 301 6.00 -3.47 -10.04
N SER A 302 6.87 -3.32 -11.03
CA SER A 302 7.19 -4.39 -12.02
C SER A 302 8.30 -5.33 -11.59
N GLN A 303 9.12 -4.94 -10.62
CA GLN A 303 10.32 -5.71 -10.22
C GLN A 303 10.10 -6.62 -9.01
N ARG A 304 8.96 -6.50 -8.31
CA ARG A 304 8.71 -7.20 -7.04
C ARG A 304 8.83 -8.71 -7.17
N PHE A 305 8.15 -9.32 -8.13
CA PHE A 305 8.21 -10.77 -8.35
C PHE A 305 9.63 -11.25 -8.65
N LYS A 306 10.38 -10.47 -9.48
CA LYS A 306 11.76 -10.81 -9.82
C LYS A 306 12.68 -10.76 -8.59
N ILE A 307 12.49 -9.78 -7.71
CA ILE A 307 13.27 -9.63 -6.47
C ILE A 307 12.92 -10.76 -5.50
N LEU A 308 11.63 -11.07 -5.31
CA LEU A 308 11.19 -12.17 -4.46
C LEU A 308 11.71 -13.53 -4.95
N LYS A 309 11.68 -13.77 -6.27
CA LYS A 309 12.26 -14.99 -6.86
C LYS A 309 13.77 -15.09 -6.58
N LYS A 310 14.50 -13.98 -6.71
CA LYS A 310 15.92 -13.92 -6.35
C LYS A 310 16.16 -14.18 -4.86
N PHE A 311 15.33 -13.57 -4.00
CA PHE A 311 15.43 -13.77 -2.56
C PHE A 311 15.15 -15.22 -2.15
N ARG A 312 14.18 -15.88 -2.80
CA ARG A 312 13.91 -17.32 -2.59
C ARG A 312 15.11 -18.17 -2.95
N ALA A 313 15.77 -17.88 -4.06
CA ALA A 313 16.90 -18.67 -4.58
C ALA A 313 18.24 -18.40 -3.87
N ALA A 314 18.35 -17.31 -3.09
CA ALA A 314 19.59 -16.97 -2.40
C ALA A 314 19.75 -17.81 -1.12
N ASP A 315 20.98 -18.28 -0.83
CA ASP A 315 21.29 -18.98 0.41
C ASP A 315 21.45 -18.02 1.59
N SER A 316 22.01 -16.84 1.36
CA SER A 316 22.18 -15.79 2.37
C SER A 316 21.75 -14.44 1.82
N ALA A 317 20.69 -13.85 2.40
CA ALA A 317 20.14 -12.60 1.93
C ALA A 317 19.40 -11.81 3.02
N LEU A 318 19.53 -10.48 2.95
CA LEU A 318 18.77 -9.51 3.73
C LEU A 318 17.81 -8.77 2.82
N LEU A 319 16.50 -8.94 3.06
CA LEU A 319 15.43 -8.26 2.33
C LEU A 319 14.99 -7.01 3.10
N LEU A 320 15.34 -5.84 2.60
CA LEU A 320 14.87 -4.57 3.14
C LEU A 320 13.50 -4.22 2.59
N CYS A 321 12.54 -3.95 3.44
CA CYS A 321 11.17 -3.72 3.01
C CYS A 321 10.40 -2.72 3.87
N THR A 322 9.24 -2.31 3.36
CA THR A 322 8.23 -1.54 4.09
C THR A 322 7.01 -2.41 4.38
N ASP A 323 6.08 -1.93 5.21
CA ASP A 323 4.84 -2.63 5.58
C ASP A 323 3.96 -3.08 4.41
N VAL A 324 4.20 -2.58 3.20
CA VAL A 324 3.54 -3.08 1.98
C VAL A 324 3.74 -4.59 1.80
N LEU A 325 4.85 -5.13 2.32
CA LEU A 325 5.19 -6.56 2.26
C LEU A 325 4.89 -7.31 3.55
N ALA A 326 4.50 -6.61 4.61
CA ALA A 326 4.21 -7.24 5.89
C ALA A 326 2.96 -8.13 5.87
N ARG A 327 2.11 -8.01 4.84
CA ARG A 327 0.85 -8.74 4.75
C ARG A 327 0.66 -9.33 3.36
N GLY A 328 0.05 -10.51 3.30
CA GLY A 328 -0.52 -11.07 2.08
C GLY A 328 0.46 -11.52 0.99
N ILE A 329 1.76 -11.50 1.19
CA ILE A 329 2.73 -12.03 0.25
C ILE A 329 3.32 -13.30 0.85
N ASP A 330 3.31 -14.39 0.07
CA ASP A 330 4.06 -15.57 0.42
C ASP A 330 5.55 -15.31 0.20
N ILE A 331 6.18 -14.82 1.26
CA ILE A 331 7.63 -14.72 1.34
C ILE A 331 8.10 -16.06 1.92
N PRO A 332 9.14 -16.67 1.36
CA PRO A 332 9.72 -17.88 1.93
C PRO A 332 10.07 -17.63 3.39
N GLU A 333 10.01 -18.67 4.17
CA GLU A 333 10.41 -18.63 5.58
C GLU A 333 11.76 -17.93 5.72
N VAL A 334 11.79 -16.99 6.65
CA VAL A 334 13.03 -16.32 7.04
C VAL A 334 13.37 -16.71 8.47
N ASP A 335 14.66 -16.79 8.77
CA ASP A 335 15.15 -17.14 10.10
C ASP A 335 14.77 -16.03 11.08
N TRP A 336 14.85 -14.78 10.62
CA TRP A 336 14.62 -13.59 11.44
C TRP A 336 13.79 -12.53 10.74
N VAL A 337 12.89 -11.93 11.51
CA VAL A 337 12.23 -10.67 11.17
C VAL A 337 12.82 -9.56 12.02
N LEU A 338 13.50 -8.62 11.39
CA LEU A 338 14.14 -7.49 12.04
C LEU A 338 13.33 -6.22 11.79
N GLN A 339 13.14 -5.41 12.81
CA GLN A 339 12.42 -4.14 12.71
C GLN A 339 13.35 -3.01 13.18
N TRP A 340 13.70 -2.13 12.25
CA TRP A 340 14.57 -0.99 12.53
C TRP A 340 13.95 0.02 13.49
N ASP A 341 12.65 0.22 13.36
CA ASP A 341 11.84 1.11 14.18
C ASP A 341 10.49 0.46 14.50
N PRO A 342 9.77 0.94 15.55
CA PRO A 342 8.39 0.55 15.80
C PRO A 342 7.52 0.71 14.55
N PRO A 343 6.66 -0.27 14.24
CA PRO A 343 5.71 -0.15 13.14
C PRO A 343 4.65 0.90 13.44
N SER A 344 4.04 1.47 12.40
CA SER A 344 3.07 2.57 12.50
C SER A 344 1.90 2.32 13.46
N ASN A 345 1.54 1.05 13.65
CA ASN A 345 0.53 0.62 14.62
C ASN A 345 0.84 -0.77 15.19
N ALA A 346 0.17 -1.14 16.28
CA ALA A 346 0.38 -2.41 16.96
C ALA A 346 0.02 -3.64 16.11
N ALA A 347 -1.00 -3.54 15.25
CA ALA A 347 -1.39 -4.63 14.36
C ALA A 347 -0.30 -4.92 13.32
N ALA A 348 0.39 -3.88 12.82
CA ALA A 348 1.49 -4.03 11.88
C ALA A 348 2.66 -4.84 12.47
N PHE A 349 2.89 -4.75 13.80
CA PHE A 349 3.88 -5.60 14.47
C PHE A 349 3.56 -7.10 14.25
N VAL A 350 2.35 -7.52 14.55
CA VAL A 350 1.89 -8.91 14.40
C VAL A 350 2.04 -9.39 12.95
N HIS A 351 1.71 -8.53 11.99
CA HIS A 351 1.82 -8.86 10.57
C HIS A 351 3.27 -8.95 10.07
N ARG A 352 4.17 -8.11 10.62
CA ARG A 352 5.60 -8.19 10.30
C ARG A 352 6.19 -9.49 10.82
N VAL A 353 5.98 -9.80 12.11
CA VAL A 353 6.54 -11.01 12.72
C VAL A 353 5.92 -12.29 12.17
N GLY A 354 4.69 -12.24 11.69
CA GLY A 354 4.04 -13.36 10.98
C GLY A 354 4.66 -13.69 9.60
N ARG A 355 5.83 -13.14 9.25
CA ARG A 355 6.61 -13.55 8.08
C ARG A 355 7.59 -14.69 8.41
N THR A 356 7.76 -15.02 9.67
CA THR A 356 8.48 -16.20 10.17
C THR A 356 7.53 -17.11 10.98
N ALA A 357 7.99 -18.23 11.45
CA ALA A 357 7.22 -19.22 12.23
C ALA A 357 5.94 -19.71 11.53
N ARG A 358 5.98 -19.97 10.22
CA ARG A 358 4.86 -20.48 9.43
C ARG A 358 4.84 -22.01 9.46
N GLN A 359 3.66 -22.58 9.26
CA GLN A 359 3.43 -24.04 9.15
C GLN A 359 4.02 -24.86 10.32
N GLY A 360 4.19 -24.23 11.50
CA GLY A 360 4.69 -24.91 12.71
C GLY A 360 6.21 -24.95 12.83
N SER A 361 6.95 -24.23 11.99
CA SER A 361 8.40 -24.02 12.17
C SER A 361 8.68 -23.00 13.29
N ASP A 362 9.91 -23.00 13.78
CA ASP A 362 10.39 -22.02 14.75
C ASP A 362 10.68 -20.69 14.03
N GLY A 363 10.43 -19.57 14.67
CA GLY A 363 10.66 -18.26 14.10
C GLY A 363 11.11 -17.24 15.14
N ASN A 364 11.87 -16.25 14.68
CA ASN A 364 12.42 -15.24 15.56
C ASN A 364 12.16 -13.83 15.03
N ALA A 365 11.88 -12.90 15.93
CA ALA A 365 11.71 -11.50 15.60
C ALA A 365 12.47 -10.60 16.58
N LEU A 366 13.10 -9.56 16.05
CA LEU A 366 13.78 -8.54 16.84
C LEU A 366 13.26 -7.15 16.47
N ILE A 367 12.92 -6.35 17.47
CA ILE A 367 12.66 -4.92 17.30
C ILE A 367 13.75 -4.11 18.01
N MET A 368 14.25 -3.09 17.31
CA MET A 368 15.23 -2.15 17.84
C MET A 368 14.51 -0.90 18.35
N LEU A 369 14.62 -0.62 19.63
CA LEU A 369 13.99 0.51 20.29
C LEU A 369 15.04 1.52 20.76
N LEU A 370 14.68 2.78 20.78
CA LEU A 370 15.44 3.82 21.44
C LEU A 370 15.16 3.84 22.94
N PRO A 371 16.03 4.41 23.78
CA PRO A 371 15.77 4.54 25.23
C PRO A 371 14.43 5.26 25.54
N SER A 372 14.02 6.21 24.69
CA SER A 372 12.73 6.91 24.80
C SER A 372 11.51 6.09 24.35
N GLU A 373 11.72 4.89 23.81
CA GLU A 373 10.67 4.04 23.20
C GLU A 373 10.38 2.79 24.03
N ASP A 374 10.93 2.64 25.22
CA ASP A 374 10.81 1.47 26.08
C ASP A 374 9.36 1.13 26.43
N ALA A 375 8.51 2.15 26.64
CA ALA A 375 7.09 2.00 26.91
C ALA A 375 6.33 1.26 25.78
N TYR A 376 6.90 1.17 24.56
CA TYR A 376 6.31 0.44 23.46
C TYR A 376 6.21 -1.07 23.72
N VAL A 377 7.11 -1.63 24.51
CA VAL A 377 7.09 -3.05 24.92
C VAL A 377 5.83 -3.37 25.71
N GLU A 378 5.52 -2.55 26.71
CA GLU A 378 4.31 -2.72 27.52
C GLU A 378 3.04 -2.47 26.70
N PHE A 379 3.07 -1.48 25.81
CA PHE A 379 1.98 -1.20 24.89
C PHE A 379 1.66 -2.41 23.99
N LEU A 380 2.65 -3.10 23.42
CA LEU A 380 2.44 -4.32 22.63
C LEU A 380 1.89 -5.46 23.49
N THR A 381 2.39 -5.63 24.70
CA THR A 381 1.93 -6.67 25.63
C THR A 381 0.45 -6.47 25.97
N ARG A 382 0.03 -5.24 26.28
CA ARG A 382 -1.37 -4.93 26.63
C ARG A 382 -2.32 -4.99 25.44
N ASN A 383 -1.93 -4.46 24.28
CA ASN A 383 -2.83 -4.32 23.14
C ASN A 383 -2.85 -5.52 22.19
N GLN A 384 -1.73 -6.24 22.06
CA GLN A 384 -1.59 -7.37 21.15
C GLN A 384 -1.31 -8.69 21.88
N ASN A 385 -1.19 -8.63 23.20
CA ASN A 385 -0.85 -9.80 24.00
C ASN A 385 0.44 -10.50 23.50
N VAL A 386 1.44 -9.71 23.11
CA VAL A 386 2.74 -10.17 22.62
C VAL A 386 3.76 -9.99 23.73
N SER A 387 4.40 -11.09 24.14
CA SER A 387 5.54 -11.03 25.08
C SER A 387 6.84 -10.83 24.30
N LEU A 388 7.65 -9.88 24.71
CA LEU A 388 8.98 -9.62 24.18
C LEU A 388 10.05 -9.87 25.24
N LYS A 389 11.15 -10.51 24.84
CA LYS A 389 12.31 -10.74 25.72
C LYS A 389 13.39 -9.73 25.39
N GLN A 390 13.96 -9.09 26.40
CA GLN A 390 15.09 -8.18 26.18
C GLN A 390 16.36 -8.93 25.84
N LEU A 391 17.03 -8.48 24.80
CA LEU A 391 18.39 -8.88 24.48
C LEU A 391 19.35 -7.75 24.87
N LYS A 392 20.46 -8.11 25.49
CA LYS A 392 21.58 -7.21 25.75
C LYS A 392 22.58 -7.43 24.64
N LEU A 393 22.79 -6.43 23.80
CA LEU A 393 23.85 -6.43 22.78
C LEU A 393 24.94 -5.48 23.25
N GLN A 394 26.17 -5.96 23.23
CA GLN A 394 27.33 -5.09 23.44
C GLN A 394 27.65 -4.44 22.10
N THR A 395 27.54 -3.12 22.04
CA THR A 395 27.94 -2.36 20.85
C THR A 395 29.35 -1.85 21.05
N ASP A 396 30.25 -2.26 20.17
CA ASP A 396 31.62 -1.74 20.15
C ASP A 396 31.61 -0.36 19.48
N GLU A 397 32.10 0.65 20.17
CA GLU A 397 32.21 2.01 19.64
C GLU A 397 33.10 2.08 18.40
N SER A 398 34.13 1.27 18.33
CA SER A 398 35.00 1.20 17.15
C SER A 398 34.24 0.75 15.89
N VAL A 399 33.31 -0.18 16.04
CA VAL A 399 32.41 -0.63 14.96
C VAL A 399 31.43 0.49 14.59
N ALA A 400 30.91 1.22 15.56
CA ALA A 400 30.01 2.34 15.28
C ALA A 400 30.73 3.46 14.51
N ASP A 401 31.94 3.83 14.91
CA ASP A 401 32.76 4.84 14.22
C ASP A 401 33.16 4.40 12.81
N SER A 402 33.60 3.16 12.63
CA SER A 402 33.97 2.63 11.32
C SER A 402 32.79 2.55 10.35
N THR A 403 31.60 2.19 10.85
CA THR A 403 30.37 2.21 10.04
C THR A 403 29.96 3.63 9.68
N LEU A 404 30.04 4.58 10.61
CA LEU A 404 29.76 5.99 10.35
C LEU A 404 30.72 6.57 9.29
N ALA A 405 32.02 6.31 9.42
CA ALA A 405 33.02 6.73 8.41
C ALA A 405 32.70 6.15 7.02
N THR A 406 32.24 4.89 6.96
CA THR A 406 31.82 4.28 5.71
C THR A 406 30.58 4.97 5.11
N LEU A 407 29.57 5.33 5.94
CA LEU A 407 28.39 6.07 5.48
C LEU A 407 28.76 7.46 4.95
N HIS A 408 29.66 8.19 5.64
CA HIS A 408 30.18 9.48 5.16
C HIS A 408 30.87 9.33 3.81
N ARG A 409 31.77 8.36 3.67
CA ARG A 409 32.46 8.08 2.42
C ARG A 409 31.51 7.79 1.26
N LEU A 410 30.49 6.94 1.46
CA LEU A 410 29.51 6.61 0.42
C LEU A 410 28.74 7.84 -0.06
N GLN A 411 28.44 8.78 0.84
CA GLN A 411 27.73 10.02 0.49
C GLN A 411 28.65 11.03 -0.20
N GLN A 412 29.94 11.06 0.16
CA GLN A 412 30.94 11.90 -0.50
C GLN A 412 31.26 11.41 -1.90
N GLU A 413 31.32 10.08 -2.11
CA GLU A 413 31.61 9.46 -3.41
C GLU A 413 30.48 9.65 -4.45
N ASP A 414 29.22 9.78 -4.02
CA ASP A 414 28.10 9.92 -4.93
C ASP A 414 27.01 10.82 -4.33
N ARG A 415 26.82 11.98 -4.95
CA ARG A 415 25.74 12.90 -4.58
C ARG A 415 24.35 12.25 -4.57
N ALA A 416 24.10 11.24 -5.41
CA ALA A 416 22.81 10.53 -5.40
C ALA A 416 22.59 9.80 -4.07
N THR A 417 23.65 9.30 -3.44
CA THR A 417 23.61 8.67 -2.12
C THR A 417 23.36 9.71 -1.03
N PHE A 418 24.02 10.87 -1.08
CA PHE A 418 23.76 12.01 -0.20
C PHE A 418 22.30 12.48 -0.29
N ASP A 419 21.76 12.69 -1.49
CA ASP A 419 20.36 13.07 -1.69
C ASP A 419 19.38 12.03 -1.12
N LYS A 420 19.70 10.74 -1.24
CA LYS A 420 18.88 9.64 -0.69
C LYS A 420 18.96 9.60 0.84
N ALA A 421 20.13 9.82 1.44
CA ALA A 421 20.31 9.86 2.88
C ALA A 421 19.45 10.98 3.51
N ASN A 422 19.55 12.20 2.98
CA ASN A 422 18.74 13.33 3.42
C ASN A 422 17.23 13.06 3.26
N ARG A 423 16.81 12.52 2.11
CA ARG A 423 15.41 12.18 1.87
C ARG A 423 14.92 11.09 2.82
N ALA A 424 15.75 10.09 3.11
CA ALA A 424 15.43 9.01 4.02
C ALA A 424 15.24 9.54 5.43
N PHE A 425 16.16 10.34 5.93
CA PHE A 425 16.05 10.98 7.24
C PHE A 425 14.79 11.85 7.37
N VAL A 426 14.57 12.79 6.46
CA VAL A 426 13.37 13.65 6.48
C VAL A 426 12.08 12.82 6.43
N SER A 427 12.08 11.79 5.58
CA SER A 427 10.93 10.88 5.44
C SER A 427 10.72 10.02 6.69
N HIS A 428 11.78 9.63 7.41
CA HIS A 428 11.71 8.92 8.69
C HIS A 428 11.05 9.80 9.75
N VAL A 429 11.56 11.02 9.97
CA VAL A 429 11.01 11.96 10.95
C VAL A 429 9.53 12.27 10.66
N GLN A 430 9.17 12.46 9.38
CA GLN A 430 7.77 12.66 8.97
C GLN A 430 6.88 11.42 9.20
N ALA A 431 7.40 10.23 9.04
CA ALA A 431 6.66 9.00 9.34
C ALA A 431 6.46 8.84 10.86
N TYR A 432 7.51 9.12 11.62
CA TYR A 432 7.47 9.07 13.08
C TYR A 432 6.46 10.08 13.66
N SER A 433 6.38 11.31 13.10
CA SER A 433 5.41 12.33 13.52
C SER A 433 3.94 11.94 13.28
N LYS A 434 3.70 10.98 12.38
CA LYS A 434 2.36 10.47 12.03
C LYS A 434 2.06 9.10 12.63
N HIS A 435 2.87 8.67 13.60
CA HIS A 435 2.68 7.38 14.24
C HIS A 435 1.38 7.34 15.03
N GLU A 436 0.61 6.25 14.93
CA GLU A 436 -0.66 6.11 15.65
C GLU A 436 -0.46 6.10 17.16
N CYS A 437 0.66 5.55 17.65
CA CYS A 437 1.03 5.55 19.06
C CYS A 437 1.74 6.85 19.49
N ASN A 438 1.32 8.00 18.99
CA ASN A 438 1.96 9.31 19.21
C ASN A 438 1.95 9.80 20.68
N LEU A 439 1.23 9.14 21.57
CA LEU A 439 1.28 9.41 23.00
C LEU A 439 2.54 8.82 23.64
N ILE A 440 3.07 7.73 23.08
CA ILE A 440 4.25 7.02 23.57
C ILE A 440 5.46 7.38 22.72
N LEU A 441 5.29 7.42 21.39
CA LEU A 441 6.34 7.68 20.41
C LEU A 441 6.21 9.12 19.90
N ARG A 442 6.83 10.05 20.61
CA ARG A 442 6.72 11.49 20.29
C ARG A 442 8.00 12.00 19.63
N VAL A 443 7.85 12.71 18.51
CA VAL A 443 9.01 13.36 17.84
C VAL A 443 9.79 14.29 18.77
N LYS A 444 9.14 14.85 19.77
CA LYS A 444 9.78 15.76 20.74
C LYS A 444 10.79 15.04 21.64
N ASP A 445 10.63 13.72 21.83
CA ASP A 445 11.50 12.90 22.69
C ASP A 445 12.67 12.29 21.88
N LEU A 446 12.69 12.50 20.55
CA LEU A 446 13.79 12.08 19.70
C LEU A 446 14.92 13.10 19.70
N ASP A 447 16.13 12.63 19.95
CA ASP A 447 17.33 13.40 19.62
C ASP A 447 17.62 13.31 18.12
N LEU A 448 17.13 14.30 17.36
CA LEU A 448 17.26 14.33 15.91
C LEU A 448 18.72 14.49 15.45
N GLY A 449 19.61 15.00 16.29
CA GLY A 449 21.06 15.06 16.01
C GLY A 449 21.66 13.66 16.00
N LYS A 450 21.40 12.85 17.05
CA LYS A 450 21.83 11.45 17.11
C LYS A 450 21.19 10.59 15.99
N VAL A 451 19.91 10.84 15.68
CA VAL A 451 19.24 10.16 14.56
C VAL A 451 19.90 10.55 13.22
N ALA A 452 20.24 11.84 13.00
CA ALA A 452 20.95 12.28 11.80
C ALA A 452 22.33 11.63 11.69
N THR A 453 23.04 11.49 12.82
CA THR A 453 24.31 10.74 12.90
C THR A 453 24.13 9.29 12.48
N SER A 454 23.06 8.61 12.92
CA SER A 454 22.80 7.22 12.53
C SER A 454 22.61 7.02 11.02
N TYR A 455 22.14 8.06 10.31
CA TYR A 455 22.06 8.08 8.84
C TYR A 455 23.38 8.48 8.16
N GLY A 456 24.43 8.80 8.94
CA GLY A 456 25.70 9.30 8.44
C GLY A 456 25.55 10.58 7.64
N LEU A 457 24.63 11.48 8.00
CA LEU A 457 24.43 12.71 7.25
C LEU A 457 25.70 13.58 7.28
N LEU A 458 26.04 14.18 6.15
CA LEU A 458 27.19 15.11 6.07
C LEU A 458 26.87 16.47 6.68
N GLN A 459 25.58 16.85 6.71
CA GLN A 459 25.07 18.07 7.34
C GLN A 459 23.60 17.89 7.75
N LEU A 460 23.16 18.65 8.73
CA LEU A 460 21.77 18.64 9.17
C LEU A 460 20.86 19.29 8.10
N PRO A 461 19.77 18.62 7.69
CA PRO A 461 18.83 19.16 6.72
C PRO A 461 17.98 20.28 7.32
N ARG A 462 17.62 21.28 6.51
CA ARG A 462 16.70 22.35 6.90
C ARG A 462 15.26 21.80 6.90
N MET A 463 14.69 21.62 8.10
CA MET A 463 13.31 21.17 8.30
C MET A 463 12.73 21.77 9.57
N PRO A 464 11.38 21.93 9.65
CA PRO A 464 10.75 22.60 10.80
C PRO A 464 11.00 21.93 12.15
N GLU A 465 11.17 20.61 12.15
CA GLU A 465 11.42 19.81 13.36
C GLU A 465 12.86 19.92 13.87
N MET A 466 13.80 20.37 13.03
CA MET A 466 15.21 20.51 13.39
C MET A 466 15.44 21.80 14.18
N LYS A 467 15.71 21.67 15.46
CA LYS A 467 16.00 22.78 16.37
C LYS A 467 17.51 22.97 16.54
N PRO A 468 17.99 24.19 16.87
CA PRO A 468 19.42 24.48 16.99
C PRO A 468 20.19 23.56 17.95
N HIS A 469 19.58 23.16 19.08
CA HIS A 469 20.24 22.32 20.09
C HIS A 469 20.57 20.91 19.58
N PHE A 470 19.94 20.42 18.51
CA PHE A 470 20.30 19.12 17.91
C PHE A 470 21.65 19.16 17.17
N ALA A 471 22.21 20.34 16.93
CA ALA A 471 23.56 20.47 16.35
C ALA A 471 24.64 19.97 17.31
N GLU A 472 24.42 20.07 18.63
CA GLU A 472 25.36 19.65 19.66
C GLU A 472 25.49 18.11 19.75
N SER A 473 24.40 17.39 19.48
CA SER A 473 24.36 15.92 19.48
C SER A 473 24.65 15.29 18.12
N PHE A 474 24.83 16.11 17.08
CA PHE A 474 25.11 15.65 15.73
C PHE A 474 26.61 15.43 15.50
N LYS A 475 27.01 14.20 15.15
CA LYS A 475 28.37 13.85 14.75
C LYS A 475 28.44 13.81 13.21
N GLY A 476 28.90 14.91 12.60
CA GLY A 476 29.17 15.01 11.18
C GLY A 476 30.51 14.40 10.78
N PRO A 477 30.95 14.55 9.52
CA PRO A 477 32.30 14.14 9.07
C PRO A 477 33.37 15.00 9.72
N ASP A 478 34.56 14.40 9.94
CA ASP A 478 35.68 15.05 10.62
C ASP A 478 36.20 16.30 9.89
N SER A 479 36.05 16.35 8.56
CA SER A 479 36.39 17.52 7.74
C SER A 479 35.08 18.14 7.20
N ALA A 480 35.00 19.48 7.19
CA ALA A 480 33.91 20.20 6.60
C ALA A 480 33.76 19.86 5.10
N VAL A 481 32.65 19.27 4.74
CA VAL A 481 32.35 18.88 3.35
C VAL A 481 31.46 19.94 2.72
N ASP A 482 31.93 20.57 1.65
CA ASP A 482 31.04 21.40 0.83
C ASP A 482 30.15 20.53 -0.03
N VAL A 483 28.88 20.42 0.36
CA VAL A 483 27.90 19.58 -0.33
C VAL A 483 27.60 20.03 -1.77
N TRP A 484 27.97 21.28 -2.12
CA TRP A 484 27.77 21.79 -3.47
C TRP A 484 28.81 21.25 -4.46
N THR A 485 29.97 20.83 -3.97
CA THR A 485 31.04 20.23 -4.78
C THR A 485 30.82 18.75 -5.07
N LEU A 486 29.88 18.09 -4.35
CA LEU A 486 29.57 16.68 -4.56
C LEU A 486 29.04 16.42 -5.97
N ARG A 487 29.53 15.37 -6.60
CA ARG A 487 29.18 14.98 -7.98
C ARG A 487 28.32 13.73 -8.02
N TYR A 488 27.42 13.65 -9.00
CA TYR A 488 26.70 12.41 -9.31
C TYR A 488 27.60 11.47 -10.12
N LYS A 489 27.65 10.19 -9.76
CA LYS A 489 28.27 9.14 -10.60
C LYS A 489 27.52 8.99 -11.96
N ASP A 490 26.23 9.29 -12.00
CA ASP A 490 25.37 9.29 -13.18
C ASP A 490 25.60 10.58 -14.01
N LYS A 491 26.15 10.44 -15.22
CA LYS A 491 26.47 11.56 -16.11
C LYS A 491 25.26 12.44 -16.47
N GLN A 492 24.08 11.85 -16.68
CA GLN A 492 22.85 12.59 -17.03
C GLN A 492 22.36 13.43 -15.85
N LYS A 493 22.41 12.87 -14.62
CA LYS A 493 22.06 13.62 -13.40
C LYS A 493 23.07 14.72 -13.13
N GLN A 494 24.35 14.48 -13.38
CA GLN A 494 25.40 15.48 -13.21
C GLN A 494 25.18 16.67 -14.16
N ALA A 495 24.98 16.44 -15.44
CA ALA A 495 24.69 17.49 -16.42
C ALA A 495 23.43 18.29 -16.08
N SER A 496 22.37 17.61 -15.62
CA SER A 496 21.15 18.28 -15.15
C SER A 496 21.38 19.13 -13.89
N PHE A 497 22.25 18.68 -13.00
CA PHE A 497 22.60 19.42 -11.79
C PHE A 497 23.43 20.67 -12.14
N GLU A 498 24.45 20.54 -12.98
CA GLU A 498 25.29 21.66 -13.43
C GLU A 498 24.46 22.73 -14.15
N SER A 499 23.51 22.33 -15.00
CA SER A 499 22.59 23.26 -15.65
C SER A 499 21.72 24.03 -14.64
N LYS A 500 21.28 23.37 -13.55
CA LYS A 500 20.52 24.02 -12.48
C LYS A 500 21.39 24.95 -11.63
N MET A 501 22.65 24.56 -11.38
CA MET A 501 23.61 25.39 -10.65
C MET A 501 23.95 26.66 -11.42
N LYS A 502 24.19 26.56 -12.73
CA LYS A 502 24.40 27.74 -13.59
C LYS A 502 23.22 28.70 -13.49
N LEU A 503 21.99 28.18 -13.64
CA LEU A 503 20.78 28.98 -13.54
C LEU A 503 20.59 29.61 -12.14
N TYR A 504 20.94 28.88 -11.07
CA TYR A 504 20.89 29.41 -9.71
C TYR A 504 21.90 30.52 -9.49
N ASN A 505 23.12 30.37 -10.00
CA ASN A 505 24.16 31.42 -9.91
C ASN A 505 23.78 32.70 -10.70
N GLU A 506 23.04 32.53 -11.80
CA GLU A 506 22.57 33.66 -12.62
C GLU A 506 21.31 34.34 -12.05
N THR A 507 20.39 33.59 -11.47
CA THR A 507 19.05 34.10 -11.08
C THR A 507 18.84 34.20 -9.58
N GLY A 508 19.70 33.61 -8.75
CA GLY A 508 19.51 33.49 -7.30
C GLY A 508 18.33 32.58 -6.90
N GLU A 509 17.61 32.03 -7.88
CA GLU A 509 16.43 31.20 -7.63
C GLU A 509 16.68 29.74 -8.00
N TRP A 510 16.48 28.83 -7.04
CA TRP A 510 16.49 27.40 -7.31
C TRP A 510 15.15 26.99 -7.94
N LYS A 511 15.11 26.80 -9.26
CA LYS A 511 13.92 26.26 -9.94
C LYS A 511 13.73 24.79 -9.55
N GLY A 512 13.03 24.57 -8.45
CA GLY A 512 12.49 23.26 -8.08
C GLY A 512 11.48 22.78 -9.11
N LYS A 513 11.15 21.47 -9.12
CA LYS A 513 10.02 20.94 -9.89
C LYS A 513 8.80 21.79 -9.54
N LYS A 514 8.14 22.40 -10.56
CA LYS A 514 6.84 23.03 -10.36
C LYS A 514 5.98 22.05 -9.57
N LYS A 515 5.57 22.39 -8.34
CA LYS A 515 4.54 21.63 -7.64
C LYS A 515 3.37 21.55 -8.60
N LEU A 516 3.04 20.35 -9.07
CA LEU A 516 1.76 20.12 -9.71
C LEU A 516 0.73 20.55 -8.66
N ILE A 517 0.16 21.74 -8.87
CA ILE A 517 -0.96 22.21 -8.08
C ILE A 517 -2.02 21.15 -8.34
N ARG A 518 -2.26 20.28 -7.36
CA ARG A 518 -3.42 19.38 -7.40
C ARG A 518 -4.61 20.31 -7.53
N LYS A 519 -5.23 20.34 -8.72
CA LYS A 519 -6.51 21.01 -8.89
C LYS A 519 -7.40 20.48 -7.79
N LYS A 520 -7.94 21.38 -6.96
CA LYS A 520 -8.98 21.00 -5.99
C LYS A 520 -9.97 20.12 -6.74
N SER A 521 -10.31 18.99 -6.19
CA SER A 521 -11.31 18.09 -6.78
C SER A 521 -12.59 18.91 -6.94
N ILE A 522 -12.94 19.21 -8.18
CA ILE A 522 -14.20 19.86 -8.50
C ILE A 522 -15.27 18.81 -8.19
N PRO A 523 -16.36 19.14 -7.46
CA PRO A 523 -17.45 18.23 -7.23
C PRO A 523 -17.85 17.53 -8.54
N TRP A 524 -18.13 16.24 -8.47
CA TRP A 524 -18.37 15.37 -9.63
C TRP A 524 -19.41 15.93 -10.60
N GLU A 525 -20.48 16.56 -10.10
CA GLU A 525 -21.51 17.19 -10.92
C GLU A 525 -21.00 18.36 -11.78
N LEU A 526 -20.15 19.22 -11.22
CA LEU A 526 -19.51 20.31 -11.97
C LEU A 526 -18.48 19.76 -12.97
N ALA A 527 -17.77 18.70 -12.63
CA ALA A 527 -16.85 18.04 -13.55
C ALA A 527 -17.61 17.38 -14.72
N THR A 528 -18.79 16.82 -14.45
CA THR A 528 -19.65 16.18 -15.46
C THR A 528 -20.22 17.24 -16.40
N LYS A 529 -20.79 18.35 -15.88
CA LYS A 529 -21.29 19.46 -16.69
C LYS A 529 -20.20 20.06 -17.58
N ALA A 530 -19.01 20.34 -17.02
CA ALA A 530 -17.88 20.84 -17.80
C ALA A 530 -17.41 19.84 -18.88
N ARG A 531 -17.57 18.53 -18.67
CA ARG A 531 -17.24 17.49 -19.65
C ARG A 531 -18.28 17.40 -20.75
N GLU A 532 -19.56 17.58 -20.43
CA GLU A 532 -20.66 17.63 -21.39
C GLU A 532 -20.58 18.87 -22.29
N GLU A 533 -20.33 20.05 -21.72
CA GLU A 533 -20.10 21.27 -22.47
C GLU A 533 -18.92 21.16 -23.43
N ARG A 534 -17.79 20.55 -22.99
CA ARG A 534 -16.65 20.27 -23.86
C ARG A 534 -16.99 19.29 -24.98
N LYS A 535 -17.84 18.29 -24.73
CA LYS A 535 -18.31 17.35 -25.77
C LYS A 535 -19.20 18.08 -26.80
N GLU A 536 -20.10 18.94 -26.38
CA GLU A 536 -20.93 19.74 -27.27
C GLU A 536 -20.11 20.69 -28.15
N ILE A 537 -19.16 21.41 -27.53
CA ILE A 537 -18.24 22.27 -28.30
C ILE A 537 -17.42 21.48 -29.32
N ARG A 538 -17.00 20.26 -28.95
CA ARG A 538 -16.25 19.38 -29.85
C ARG A 538 -17.13 18.85 -30.99
N LYS A 539 -18.41 18.54 -30.72
CA LYS A 539 -19.40 18.14 -31.70
C LYS A 539 -19.69 19.28 -32.70
N LYS A 540 -19.98 20.48 -32.20
CA LYS A 540 -20.17 21.69 -33.03
C LYS A 540 -18.98 22.01 -33.93
N ARG A 541 -17.74 21.86 -33.40
CA ARG A 541 -16.51 22.03 -34.20
C ARG A 541 -16.34 20.96 -35.29
N LYS A 542 -16.74 19.72 -34.99
CA LYS A 542 -16.68 18.61 -35.95
C LYS A 542 -17.70 18.80 -37.09
N GLU A 543 -18.91 19.23 -36.77
CA GLU A 543 -19.98 19.55 -37.73
C GLU A 543 -19.60 20.75 -38.62
N GLN A 544 -19.02 21.81 -38.04
CA GLN A 544 -18.51 22.93 -38.83
C GLN A 544 -17.35 22.53 -39.75
N LYS A 545 -16.48 21.62 -39.29
CA LYS A 545 -15.37 21.11 -40.11
C LYS A 545 -15.89 20.24 -41.25
N GLN A 546 -16.96 19.45 -41.04
CA GLN A 546 -17.62 18.64 -42.07
C GLN A 546 -18.36 19.54 -43.09
N LYS A 547 -19.11 20.54 -42.63
CA LYS A 547 -19.77 21.53 -43.53
C LYS A 547 -18.77 22.28 -44.40
N ARG A 548 -17.59 22.61 -43.83
CA ARG A 548 -16.50 23.25 -44.63
C ARG A 548 -15.89 22.31 -45.65
N LYS A 549 -15.70 21.02 -45.30
CA LYS A 549 -15.22 20.03 -46.27
C LYS A 549 -16.22 19.84 -47.42
N ALA A 550 -17.50 19.71 -47.12
CA ALA A 550 -18.56 19.56 -48.11
C ALA A 550 -18.69 20.80 -49.03
N ALA A 551 -18.56 22.01 -48.46
CA ALA A 551 -18.58 23.24 -49.28
C ALA A 551 -17.38 23.35 -50.22
N VAL A 552 -16.18 22.93 -49.79
CA VAL A 552 -14.97 22.88 -50.63
C VAL A 552 -15.09 21.83 -51.73
N GLU A 553 -15.67 20.65 -51.41
CA GLU A 553 -15.92 19.57 -52.38
C GLU A 553 -17.03 19.94 -53.38
N ALA A 554 -17.97 20.85 -53.03
CA ALA A 554 -19.03 21.36 -53.88
C ALA A 554 -18.60 22.60 -54.71
N GLY A 555 -17.35 23.05 -54.61
CA GLY A 555 -16.84 24.23 -55.34
C GLY A 555 -17.37 25.59 -54.83
N GLU A 556 -18.03 25.64 -53.68
CA GLU A 556 -18.54 26.85 -53.05
C GLU A 556 -17.51 27.49 -52.11
N ALA A 557 -17.47 28.82 -52.04
CA ALA A 557 -16.59 29.53 -51.14
C ALA A 557 -16.93 29.20 -49.66
N PRO A 558 -15.99 28.74 -48.80
CA PRO A 558 -16.28 28.35 -47.46
C PRO A 558 -16.76 29.54 -46.60
N PRO A 559 -17.79 29.38 -45.79
CA PRO A 559 -18.36 30.47 -44.98
C PRO A 559 -17.31 31.13 -44.09
N ALA A 560 -17.24 32.47 -44.19
CA ALA A 560 -16.29 33.29 -43.46
C ALA A 560 -16.39 33.09 -41.94
N VAL A 561 -15.29 32.81 -41.30
CA VAL A 561 -15.22 32.75 -39.82
C VAL A 561 -15.21 34.18 -39.29
N LYS A 562 -16.33 34.67 -38.81
CA LYS A 562 -16.35 35.86 -37.93
C LYS A 562 -15.55 35.51 -36.68
N ARG A 563 -14.26 35.87 -36.64
CA ARG A 563 -13.50 35.94 -35.41
C ARG A 563 -14.12 37.03 -34.54
N LYS A 564 -14.97 36.66 -33.59
CA LYS A 564 -15.29 37.57 -32.48
C LYS A 564 -13.98 37.85 -31.74
N ARG A 565 -13.32 38.94 -32.05
CA ARG A 565 -12.40 39.59 -31.12
C ARG A 565 -13.30 40.14 -30.02
N ASN A 566 -13.38 39.45 -28.86
CA ASN A 566 -13.81 40.09 -27.63
C ASN A 566 -12.77 41.22 -27.37
N LYS A 567 -13.07 42.41 -27.82
CA LYS A 567 -12.41 43.59 -27.31
C LYS A 567 -13.08 43.84 -25.97
N PHE A 568 -12.42 43.47 -24.87
CA PHE A 568 -12.76 44.03 -23.58
C PHE A 568 -12.65 45.56 -23.70
N THR A 569 -13.62 46.26 -23.20
CA THR A 569 -13.55 47.73 -23.08
C THR A 569 -12.41 48.08 -22.12
N GLN A 570 -11.80 49.24 -22.26
CA GLN A 570 -10.70 49.67 -21.38
C GLN A 570 -11.13 49.60 -19.90
N LYS A 571 -12.41 49.86 -19.61
CA LYS A 571 -13.02 49.81 -18.28
C LYS A 571 -13.05 48.39 -17.71
N GLU A 572 -13.43 47.38 -18.52
CA GLU A 572 -13.41 45.95 -18.13
C GLU A 572 -11.98 45.42 -17.89
N LEU A 573 -11.00 45.95 -18.62
CA LEU A 573 -9.59 45.61 -18.42
C LEU A 573 -9.03 46.19 -17.12
N ASP A 574 -9.45 47.40 -16.78
CA ASP A 574 -9.04 48.10 -15.56
C ASP A 574 -9.71 47.49 -14.31
N GLU A 575 -10.98 47.09 -14.40
CA GLU A 575 -11.68 46.31 -13.37
C GLU A 575 -11.01 44.97 -13.13
N LEU A 576 -10.71 44.22 -14.19
CA LEU A 576 -10.00 42.93 -14.09
C LEU A 576 -8.59 43.08 -13.51
N ALA A 577 -7.91 44.15 -13.82
CA ALA A 577 -6.59 44.47 -13.27
C ALA A 577 -6.66 44.82 -11.77
N ASN A 578 -7.75 45.46 -11.33
CA ASN A 578 -8.00 45.76 -9.94
C ASN A 578 -8.32 44.51 -9.13
N ASP A 579 -9.20 43.65 -9.62
CA ASP A 579 -9.54 42.35 -9.02
C ASP A 579 -8.29 41.46 -8.85
N ILE A 580 -7.43 41.44 -9.87
CA ILE A 580 -6.16 40.71 -9.80
C ILE A 580 -5.21 41.29 -8.74
N ARG A 581 -5.22 42.64 -8.55
CA ARG A 581 -4.43 43.30 -7.50
C ARG A 581 -4.94 42.95 -6.10
N MET A 582 -6.27 42.94 -5.91
CA MET A 582 -6.91 42.58 -4.65
C MET A 582 -6.66 41.14 -4.26
N LEU A 583 -6.88 40.21 -5.17
CA LEU A 583 -6.55 38.79 -4.96
C LEU A 583 -5.06 38.54 -4.66
N LYS A 584 -4.16 39.35 -5.23
CA LYS A 584 -2.72 39.32 -4.88
C LYS A 584 -2.42 39.85 -3.48
N LYS A 585 -3.16 40.88 -3.00
CA LYS A 585 -3.04 41.39 -1.63
C LYS A 585 -3.57 40.38 -0.60
N LEU A 586 -4.71 39.76 -0.87
CA LEU A 586 -5.28 38.66 -0.07
C LEU A 586 -4.32 37.47 0.02
N LYS A 587 -3.77 37.05 -1.11
CA LYS A 587 -2.80 35.94 -1.15
C LYS A 587 -1.50 36.21 -0.40
N LYS A 588 -1.13 37.51 -0.24
CA LYS A 588 0.02 37.95 0.55
C LYS A 588 -0.35 38.29 2.00
N LYS A 589 -1.59 37.98 2.43
CA LYS A 589 -2.13 38.30 3.76
C LYS A 589 -1.98 39.78 4.16
N LYS A 590 -2.08 40.66 3.21
CA LYS A 590 -2.02 42.12 3.43
C LYS A 590 -3.40 42.73 3.66
N ILE A 591 -4.46 42.01 3.35
CA ILE A 591 -5.87 42.35 3.59
C ILE A 591 -6.58 41.07 4.03
N THR A 592 -7.69 41.21 4.77
CA THR A 592 -8.56 40.08 5.18
C THR A 592 -9.50 39.68 4.05
N GLU A 593 -10.10 38.48 4.12
CA GLU A 593 -11.10 38.02 3.17
C GLU A 593 -12.28 39.00 3.09
N LYS A 594 -12.76 39.48 4.22
CA LYS A 594 -13.87 40.41 4.34
C LYS A 594 -13.58 41.79 3.69
N GLU A 595 -12.39 42.35 3.87
CA GLU A 595 -11.96 43.58 3.19
C GLU A 595 -11.78 43.39 1.67
N CYS A 596 -11.49 42.18 1.22
CA CYS A 596 -11.39 41.87 -0.19
C CYS A 596 -12.77 41.74 -0.85
N ASP A 597 -13.74 41.15 -0.16
CA ASP A 597 -15.11 40.97 -0.63
C ASP A 597 -15.86 42.31 -0.66
N ASP A 598 -15.69 43.15 0.35
CA ASP A 598 -16.25 44.51 0.41
C ASP A 598 -15.72 45.44 -0.71
N GLU A 599 -14.39 45.39 -1.02
CA GLU A 599 -13.81 46.20 -2.12
C GLU A 599 -14.11 45.63 -3.52
N MET A 600 -14.43 44.31 -3.62
CA MET A 600 -14.85 43.68 -4.87
C MET A 600 -16.36 43.79 -5.10
N GLY A 601 -17.13 44.36 -4.15
CA GLY A 601 -18.58 44.54 -4.27
C GLY A 601 -19.37 43.26 -4.24
N LEU A 602 -18.88 42.23 -3.51
CA LEU A 602 -19.57 40.99 -3.29
C LEU A 602 -20.38 41.09 -1.99
N ASP A 603 -21.62 41.58 -2.10
CA ASP A 603 -22.53 41.68 -0.97
C ASP A 603 -22.88 40.28 -0.42
N GLU A 604 -22.88 40.13 0.93
CA GLU A 604 -23.24 38.88 1.64
C GLU A 604 -24.68 38.42 1.35
N ASP A 605 -25.53 39.25 0.75
CA ASP A 605 -26.94 38.91 0.46
C ASP A 605 -27.16 38.05 -0.79
N ALA A 606 -26.13 37.82 -1.62
CA ALA A 606 -26.24 37.02 -2.84
C ALA A 606 -26.01 35.49 -2.61
N LEU A 607 -25.67 35.07 -1.40
CA LEU A 607 -25.40 33.66 -1.06
C LEU A 607 -26.51 32.96 -0.29
N SER A 608 -27.61 33.68 0.06
CA SER A 608 -28.76 33.09 0.78
C SER A 608 -29.81 32.43 -0.12
N ASP A 609 -29.80 32.67 -1.44
CA ASP A 609 -30.80 32.14 -2.37
C ASP A 609 -30.37 30.83 -3.10
N ALA A 610 -29.31 30.16 -2.67
CA ALA A 610 -28.85 28.92 -3.26
C ALA A 610 -29.00 27.70 -2.32
N SER A 611 -29.83 27.80 -1.27
CA SER A 611 -30.17 26.68 -0.37
C SER A 611 -31.66 26.63 -0.10
N ASP A 612 -32.45 26.31 -1.15
CA ASP A 612 -33.76 25.69 -1.06
C ASP A 612 -33.89 24.61 -2.15
#